data_ac335272a6b9e51ddd3f4c1ea4c1eb94
#
_entry.id   ac335272a6b9e51ddd3f4c1ea4c1eb94
#
_cell.length_a   1.000
_cell.length_b   1.000
_cell.length_c   1.000
_cell.angle_alpha   90.00
_cell.angle_beta   90.00
_cell.angle_gamma   90.00
#
_symmetry.space_group_name_H-M   'P 1'
#
loop_
_entity.id
_entity.type
_entity.pdbx_description
1 polymer ?
#
loop_
_entity_poly.entity_id
_entity_poly.type
_entity_poly.pdbx_seq_one_letter_code
_entity_poly.pdbx_strand_id
1 'polypeptide(L)'
;MPYAQAEDTRVDWEGALVQRARAGDKRAFERLYREHAGRVYGLCLRMTRDAQLAEDCTQDTFINAWRALGKFETRSSLATWLHRIAVNVSLAKRRKSGIVESPPEEEEGEASDWTLETPVEVQEIESAIGTLPEGARDALVLHALYGYSHIEAAHMLGIAEGTCKAQLHRARKLLRDRLGVEVN
;
A
#
# COMPACT_ATOMS: atom_id res chain seq x y z
N MET A 1 26.72 18.69 -3.25
CA MET A 1 26.04 17.37 -3.29
C MET A 1 25.53 17.00 -1.89
N PRO A 2 24.45 17.59 -1.35
CA PRO A 2 24.01 17.28 0.03
C PRO A 2 22.94 16.20 0.13
N TYR A 3 22.46 15.61 -0.98
CA TYR A 3 21.34 14.67 -0.94
C TYR A 3 21.70 13.21 -0.61
N ALA A 4 22.94 12.80 -0.85
CA ALA A 4 23.40 11.43 -0.57
C ALA A 4 23.63 11.13 0.93
N GLN A 5 23.84 12.16 1.76
CA GLN A 5 24.09 11.99 3.21
C GLN A 5 22.81 11.84 4.03
N ALA A 6 21.66 12.28 3.52
CA ALA A 6 20.38 12.21 4.24
C ALA A 6 19.75 10.80 4.18
N GLU A 7 20.03 10.02 3.13
CA GLU A 7 19.55 8.65 3.01
C GLU A 7 20.36 7.68 3.89
N ASP A 8 21.67 7.87 3.98
CA ASP A 8 22.56 7.01 4.78
C ASP A 8 22.30 7.18 6.29
N THR A 9 22.07 8.42 6.75
CA THR A 9 21.68 8.68 8.15
C THR A 9 20.28 8.15 8.50
N ARG A 10 19.37 8.07 7.54
CA ARG A 10 18.01 7.53 7.75
C ARG A 10 18.00 6.03 7.96
N VAL A 11 18.81 5.31 7.21
CA VAL A 11 18.96 3.85 7.33
C VAL A 11 19.55 3.47 8.68
N ASP A 12 20.49 4.26 9.20
CA ASP A 12 21.20 3.94 10.45
C ASP A 12 20.29 4.05 11.70
N TRP A 13 19.49 5.11 11.82
CA TRP A 13 18.60 5.26 12.99
C TRP A 13 17.42 4.28 12.96
N GLU A 14 16.89 3.95 11.77
CA GLU A 14 15.82 2.96 11.63
C GLU A 14 16.31 1.58 12.03
N GLY A 15 17.51 1.18 11.58
CA GLY A 15 18.16 -0.07 11.96
C GLY A 15 18.34 -0.19 13.48
N ALA A 16 18.80 0.88 14.13
CA ALA A 16 18.95 0.93 15.58
C ALA A 16 17.60 0.76 16.31
N LEU A 17 16.53 1.40 15.81
CA LEU A 17 15.18 1.24 16.37
C LEU A 17 14.66 -0.19 16.19
N VAL A 18 14.88 -0.80 15.02
CA VAL A 18 14.50 -2.19 14.77
C VAL A 18 15.18 -3.12 15.76
N GLN A 19 16.49 -2.99 16.01
CA GLN A 19 17.21 -3.82 16.98
C GLN A 19 16.67 -3.65 18.41
N ARG A 20 16.39 -2.42 18.84
CA ARG A 20 15.80 -2.16 20.14
C ARG A 20 14.38 -2.73 20.26
N ALA A 21 13.56 -2.57 19.23
CA ALA A 21 12.21 -3.12 19.19
C ALA A 21 12.22 -4.66 19.23
N ARG A 22 13.18 -5.30 18.53
CA ARG A 22 13.41 -6.76 18.60
C ARG A 22 13.77 -7.23 20.02
N ALA A 23 14.48 -6.41 20.78
CA ALA A 23 14.78 -6.66 22.18
C ALA A 23 13.60 -6.36 23.15
N GLY A 24 12.42 -5.99 22.62
CA GLY A 24 11.21 -5.74 23.40
C GLY A 24 11.00 -4.28 23.80
N ASP A 25 11.80 -3.34 23.28
CA ASP A 25 11.61 -1.91 23.52
C ASP A 25 10.37 -1.39 22.79
N LYS A 26 9.27 -1.24 23.53
CA LYS A 26 7.99 -0.77 22.99
C LYS A 26 8.06 0.67 22.47
N ARG A 27 8.90 1.54 23.07
CA ARG A 27 9.07 2.92 22.63
C ARG A 27 9.78 2.99 21.27
N ALA A 28 10.74 2.09 21.03
CA ALA A 28 11.39 1.98 19.74
C ALA A 28 10.37 1.53 18.66
N PHE A 29 9.51 0.56 18.97
CA PHE A 29 8.47 0.13 18.04
C PHE A 29 7.41 1.21 17.80
N GLU A 30 6.98 1.94 18.83
CA GLU A 30 6.06 3.07 18.69
C GLU A 30 6.60 4.12 17.73
N ARG A 31 7.90 4.37 17.74
CA ARG A 31 8.53 5.31 16.83
C ARG A 31 8.53 4.79 15.39
N LEU A 32 8.80 3.50 15.18
CA LEU A 32 8.66 2.84 13.87
C LEU A 32 7.21 2.90 13.37
N TYR A 33 6.25 2.67 14.26
CA TYR A 33 4.82 2.80 13.95
C TYR A 33 4.50 4.21 13.43
N ARG A 34 4.87 5.26 14.16
CA ARG A 34 4.60 6.66 13.78
C ARG A 34 5.20 7.03 12.42
N GLU A 35 6.37 6.48 12.10
CA GLU A 35 7.04 6.74 10.82
C GLU A 35 6.35 6.06 9.63
N HIS A 36 5.86 4.84 9.82
CA HIS A 36 5.35 4.02 8.73
C HIS A 36 3.82 3.95 8.64
N ALA A 37 3.09 4.31 9.70
CA ALA A 37 1.64 4.11 9.77
C ALA A 37 0.88 4.80 8.64
N GLY A 38 1.24 6.04 8.29
CA GLY A 38 0.58 6.78 7.21
C GLY A 38 0.72 6.11 5.84
N ARG A 39 1.90 5.58 5.53
CA ARG A 39 2.14 4.86 4.25
C ARG A 39 1.44 3.51 4.22
N VAL A 40 1.45 2.79 5.33
CA VAL A 40 0.74 1.51 5.46
C VAL A 40 -0.78 1.73 5.34
N TYR A 41 -1.31 2.74 6.03
CA TYR A 41 -2.72 3.10 5.93
C TYR A 41 -3.13 3.47 4.50
N GLY A 42 -2.34 4.32 3.82
CA GLY A 42 -2.59 4.69 2.42
C GLY A 42 -2.62 3.48 1.48
N LEU A 43 -1.76 2.48 1.72
CA LEU A 43 -1.78 1.22 0.97
C LEU A 43 -3.07 0.43 1.26
N CYS A 44 -3.40 0.25 2.52
CA CYS A 44 -4.61 -0.47 2.93
C CYS A 44 -5.87 0.20 2.37
N LEU A 45 -5.95 1.54 2.43
CA LEU A 45 -7.10 2.30 1.92
C LEU A 45 -7.28 2.11 0.41
N ARG A 46 -6.21 2.20 -0.38
CA ARG A 46 -6.29 1.97 -1.83
C ARG A 46 -6.66 0.53 -2.19
N MET A 47 -6.22 -0.43 -1.39
CA MET A 47 -6.58 -1.84 -1.61
C MET A 47 -8.01 -2.17 -1.18
N THR A 48 -8.48 -1.64 -0.04
CA THR A 48 -9.80 -1.98 0.53
C THR A 48 -10.92 -1.09 0.04
N ARG A 49 -10.63 0.18 -0.29
CA ARG A 49 -11.59 1.24 -0.61
C ARG A 49 -12.59 1.54 0.51
N ASP A 50 -12.26 1.17 1.70
CA ASP A 50 -13.08 1.36 2.89
C ASP A 50 -12.18 1.86 4.02
N ALA A 51 -12.48 3.05 4.56
CA ALA A 51 -11.65 3.70 5.57
C ALA A 51 -11.60 2.88 6.87
N GLN A 52 -12.74 2.33 7.31
CA GLN A 52 -12.80 1.52 8.52
C GLN A 52 -12.00 0.23 8.35
N LEU A 53 -12.17 -0.44 7.22
CA LEU A 53 -11.42 -1.65 6.91
C LEU A 53 -9.92 -1.37 6.75
N ALA A 54 -9.55 -0.22 6.20
CA ALA A 54 -8.16 0.22 6.08
C ALA A 54 -7.52 0.48 7.45
N GLU A 55 -8.23 1.10 8.39
CA GLU A 55 -7.78 1.25 9.77
C GLU A 55 -7.54 -0.09 10.45
N ASP A 56 -8.48 -1.01 10.33
CA ASP A 56 -8.36 -2.37 10.86
C ASP A 56 -7.19 -3.13 10.22
N CYS A 57 -7.00 -3.01 8.91
CA CYS A 57 -5.85 -3.60 8.22
C CYS A 57 -4.54 -3.02 8.71
N THR A 58 -4.48 -1.72 8.95
CA THR A 58 -3.30 -1.03 9.46
C THR A 58 -2.95 -1.52 10.86
N GLN A 59 -3.91 -1.57 11.76
CA GLN A 59 -3.71 -2.09 13.12
C GLN A 59 -3.21 -3.53 13.10
N ASP A 60 -3.87 -4.42 12.35
CA ASP A 60 -3.47 -5.83 12.24
C ASP A 60 -2.08 -5.98 11.61
N THR A 61 -1.72 -5.12 10.67
CA THR A 61 -0.38 -5.10 10.07
C THR A 61 0.68 -4.86 11.14
N PHE A 62 0.51 -3.85 12.00
CA PHE A 62 1.49 -3.55 13.03
C PHE A 62 1.47 -4.55 14.20
N ILE A 63 0.33 -5.15 14.53
CA ILE A 63 0.26 -6.26 15.48
C ILE A 63 1.06 -7.46 14.95
N ASN A 64 0.86 -7.82 13.69
CA ASN A 64 1.59 -8.92 13.04
C ASN A 64 3.08 -8.59 12.91
N ALA A 65 3.42 -7.34 12.57
CA ALA A 65 4.79 -6.86 12.51
C ALA A 65 5.48 -6.99 13.87
N TRP A 66 4.85 -6.55 14.96
CA TRP A 66 5.40 -6.69 16.30
C TRP A 66 5.70 -8.16 16.66
N ARG A 67 4.75 -9.05 16.36
CA ARG A 67 4.90 -10.50 16.64
C ARG A 67 5.99 -11.16 15.79
N ALA A 68 6.17 -10.68 14.56
CA ALA A 68 7.12 -11.26 13.61
C ALA A 68 8.47 -10.54 13.56
N LEU A 69 8.63 -9.42 14.30
CA LEU A 69 9.83 -8.57 14.22
C LEU A 69 11.13 -9.33 14.52
N GLY A 70 11.08 -10.30 15.41
CA GLY A 70 12.21 -11.18 15.72
C GLY A 70 12.72 -11.99 14.52
N LYS A 71 11.86 -12.23 13.51
CA LYS A 71 12.17 -12.96 12.27
C LYS A 71 12.50 -12.05 11.09
N PHE A 72 12.47 -10.74 11.29
CA PHE A 72 12.82 -9.78 10.25
C PHE A 72 14.32 -9.85 9.95
N GLU A 73 14.69 -10.31 8.77
CA GLU A 73 16.09 -10.59 8.37
C GLU A 73 16.74 -9.46 7.57
N THR A 74 16.33 -8.24 7.65
CA THR A 74 16.97 -7.08 6.96
C THR A 74 17.36 -7.30 5.46
N ARG A 75 16.81 -8.33 4.81
CA ARG A 75 17.02 -8.59 3.38
C ARG A 75 16.25 -7.61 2.49
N SER A 76 15.32 -6.88 3.05
CA SER A 76 14.57 -5.79 2.43
C SER A 76 14.47 -4.64 3.42
N SER A 77 14.07 -3.45 2.95
CA SER A 77 13.75 -2.34 3.86
C SER A 77 12.60 -2.73 4.80
N LEU A 78 12.53 -2.11 5.98
CA LEU A 78 11.42 -2.29 6.90
C LEU A 78 10.08 -1.90 6.24
N ALA A 79 10.07 -0.83 5.43
CA ALA A 79 8.89 -0.41 4.68
C ALA A 79 8.39 -1.53 3.75
N THR A 80 9.28 -2.14 2.95
CA THR A 80 8.92 -3.25 2.06
C THR A 80 8.35 -4.44 2.82
N TRP A 81 8.94 -4.77 3.97
CA TRP A 81 8.45 -5.86 4.80
C TRP A 81 7.08 -5.56 5.41
N LEU A 82 6.85 -4.34 5.91
CA LEU A 82 5.55 -3.88 6.40
C LEU A 82 4.49 -3.88 5.29
N HIS A 83 4.84 -3.42 4.08
CA HIS A 83 3.92 -3.43 2.94
C HIS A 83 3.49 -4.86 2.56
N ARG A 84 4.40 -5.84 2.60
CA ARG A 84 4.06 -7.26 2.38
C ARG A 84 3.04 -7.77 3.41
N ILE A 85 3.22 -7.42 4.67
CA ILE A 85 2.26 -7.76 5.73
C ILE A 85 0.91 -7.08 5.44
N ALA A 86 0.91 -5.79 5.11
CA ALA A 86 -0.29 -5.00 4.83
C ALA A 86 -1.09 -5.56 3.63
N VAL A 87 -0.41 -5.92 2.54
CA VAL A 87 -1.03 -6.55 1.37
C VAL A 87 -1.71 -7.86 1.78
N ASN A 88 -1.00 -8.74 2.50
CA ASN A 88 -1.56 -10.02 2.95
C ASN A 88 -2.78 -9.83 3.86
N VAL A 89 -2.73 -8.89 4.80
CA VAL A 89 -3.85 -8.56 5.71
C VAL A 89 -5.03 -8.04 4.90
N SER A 90 -4.81 -7.09 3.99
CA SER A 90 -5.87 -6.49 3.16
C SER A 90 -6.55 -7.53 2.28
N LEU A 91 -5.78 -8.39 1.61
CA LEU A 91 -6.32 -9.49 0.78
C LEU A 91 -7.12 -10.49 1.62
N ALA A 92 -6.64 -10.84 2.82
CA ALA A 92 -7.34 -11.76 3.71
C ALA A 92 -8.66 -11.18 4.23
N LYS A 93 -8.69 -9.90 4.60
CA LYS A 93 -9.91 -9.22 5.08
C LYS A 93 -10.93 -9.05 3.98
N ARG A 94 -10.52 -8.65 2.77
CA ARG A 94 -11.44 -8.57 1.61
C ARG A 94 -12.13 -9.90 1.33
N ARG A 95 -11.38 -10.99 1.33
CA ARG A 95 -11.96 -12.35 1.15
C ARG A 95 -12.99 -12.71 2.23
N LYS A 96 -12.76 -12.30 3.48
CA LYS A 96 -13.69 -12.59 4.59
C LYS A 96 -14.94 -11.73 4.55
N SER A 97 -14.84 -10.47 4.12
CA SER A 97 -15.98 -9.56 4.05
C SER A 97 -16.96 -9.88 2.92
N GLY A 98 -16.65 -10.89 2.08
CA GLY A 98 -17.51 -11.28 0.97
C GLY A 98 -17.68 -10.18 -0.08
N ILE A 99 -16.80 -9.19 -0.07
CA ILE A 99 -16.70 -8.20 -1.14
C ILE A 99 -16.09 -8.94 -2.34
N VAL A 100 -16.91 -9.78 -2.96
CA VAL A 100 -16.68 -10.23 -4.33
C VAL A 100 -17.05 -9.02 -5.17
N GLU A 101 -16.15 -8.58 -6.04
CA GLU A 101 -16.46 -7.50 -6.98
C GLU A 101 -17.76 -7.79 -7.71
N SER A 102 -18.81 -7.08 -7.31
CA SER A 102 -19.87 -6.75 -8.24
C SER A 102 -19.28 -5.74 -9.23
N PRO A 103 -19.64 -5.80 -10.53
CA PRO A 103 -19.27 -4.73 -11.45
C PRO A 103 -19.67 -3.40 -10.80
N PRO A 104 -18.90 -2.31 -11.02
CA PRO A 104 -19.16 -1.04 -10.38
C PRO A 104 -20.58 -0.58 -10.74
N GLU A 105 -21.53 -0.79 -9.84
CA GLU A 105 -22.68 0.07 -9.76
C GLU A 105 -22.12 1.42 -9.30
N GLU A 106 -22.50 2.47 -9.97
CA GLU A 106 -22.13 3.84 -9.68
C GLU A 106 -22.69 4.23 -8.30
N GLU A 107 -22.10 3.73 -7.24
CA GLU A 107 -22.30 4.28 -5.92
C GLU A 107 -21.35 5.47 -5.80
N GLU A 108 -21.96 6.66 -5.82
CA GLU A 108 -21.37 7.88 -5.27
C GLU A 108 -21.01 7.59 -3.80
N GLY A 109 -19.87 6.97 -3.59
CA GLY A 109 -19.30 6.81 -2.27
C GLY A 109 -18.96 8.21 -1.76
N GLU A 110 -19.66 8.63 -0.71
CA GLU A 110 -19.34 9.84 0.03
C GLU A 110 -17.83 9.87 0.27
N ALA A 111 -17.19 10.88 -0.30
CA ALA A 111 -15.78 11.14 -0.08
C ALA A 111 -15.60 11.30 1.43
N SER A 112 -14.95 10.33 2.05
CA SER A 112 -14.50 10.45 3.42
C SER A 112 -13.72 11.76 3.54
N ASP A 113 -14.11 12.58 4.51
CA ASP A 113 -13.63 13.93 4.75
C ASP A 113 -12.13 13.95 5.12
N TRP A 114 -11.29 13.64 4.12
CA TRP A 114 -9.85 13.84 4.16
C TRP A 114 -9.54 15.22 3.60
N THR A 115 -9.81 16.26 4.38
CA THR A 115 -9.36 17.62 4.11
C THR A 115 -7.85 17.78 4.39
N LEU A 116 -7.03 17.02 3.67
CA LEU A 116 -5.79 17.56 3.18
C LEU A 116 -6.17 18.29 1.90
N GLU A 117 -5.77 19.55 1.77
CA GLU A 117 -5.91 20.34 0.54
C GLU A 117 -5.13 19.67 -0.58
N THR A 118 -5.68 18.57 -1.08
CA THR A 118 -5.11 17.81 -2.19
C THR A 118 -5.56 18.51 -3.47
N PRO A 119 -4.66 18.87 -4.37
CA PRO A 119 -5.04 19.46 -5.66
C PRO A 119 -6.13 18.64 -6.34
N VAL A 120 -7.08 19.29 -6.97
CA VAL A 120 -8.24 18.65 -7.64
C VAL A 120 -7.81 17.50 -8.55
N GLU A 121 -6.73 17.68 -9.30
CA GLU A 121 -6.13 16.67 -10.19
C GLU A 121 -5.75 15.36 -9.46
N VAL A 122 -5.26 15.47 -8.21
CA VAL A 122 -4.88 14.29 -7.42
C VAL A 122 -6.11 13.56 -6.93
N GLN A 123 -7.17 14.28 -6.55
CA GLN A 123 -8.45 13.68 -6.14
C GLN A 123 -9.12 12.94 -7.30
N GLU A 124 -9.07 13.51 -8.52
CA GLU A 124 -9.59 12.87 -9.73
C GLU A 124 -8.84 11.57 -10.05
N ILE A 125 -7.52 11.56 -9.93
CA ILE A 125 -6.70 10.37 -10.14
C ILE A 125 -7.01 9.30 -9.08
N GLU A 126 -7.07 9.66 -7.81
CA GLU A 126 -7.41 8.72 -6.72
C GLU A 126 -8.82 8.15 -6.89
N SER A 127 -9.80 8.99 -7.28
CA SER A 127 -11.14 8.54 -7.61
C SER A 127 -11.15 7.57 -8.79
N ALA A 128 -10.43 7.89 -9.86
CA ALA A 128 -10.31 7.01 -11.02
C ALA A 128 -9.66 5.66 -10.67
N ILE A 129 -8.60 5.66 -9.86
CA ILE A 129 -7.98 4.43 -9.34
C ILE A 129 -8.99 3.61 -8.55
N GLY A 130 -9.81 4.28 -7.75
CA GLY A 130 -10.87 3.64 -6.96
C GLY A 130 -11.88 2.85 -7.79
N THR A 131 -12.11 3.20 -9.03
CA THR A 131 -13.07 2.52 -9.92
C THR A 131 -12.48 1.33 -10.68
N LEU A 132 -11.17 1.10 -10.58
CA LEU A 132 -10.53 -0.03 -11.25
C LEU A 132 -10.96 -1.37 -10.62
N PRO A 133 -11.07 -2.43 -11.43
CA PRO A 133 -11.20 -3.79 -10.91
C PRO A 133 -10.07 -4.13 -9.93
N GLU A 134 -10.36 -4.90 -8.88
CA GLU A 134 -9.43 -5.18 -7.78
C GLU A 134 -8.02 -5.55 -8.24
N GLY A 135 -7.89 -6.58 -9.08
CA GLY A 135 -6.58 -7.03 -9.54
C GLY A 135 -5.82 -5.96 -10.33
N ALA A 136 -6.52 -5.18 -11.16
CA ALA A 136 -5.93 -4.08 -11.91
C ALA A 136 -5.49 -2.94 -10.98
N ARG A 137 -6.33 -2.61 -9.99
CA ARG A 137 -6.03 -1.60 -8.97
C ARG A 137 -4.84 -1.99 -8.12
N ASP A 138 -4.83 -3.21 -7.58
CA ASP A 138 -3.75 -3.71 -6.72
C ASP A 138 -2.40 -3.71 -7.44
N ALA A 139 -2.36 -4.19 -8.70
CA ALA A 139 -1.15 -4.17 -9.51
C ALA A 139 -0.67 -2.73 -9.79
N LEU A 140 -1.60 -1.81 -10.10
CA LEU A 140 -1.28 -0.41 -10.34
C LEU A 140 -0.75 0.27 -9.07
N VAL A 141 -1.42 0.07 -7.94
CA VAL A 141 -1.01 0.66 -6.65
C VAL A 141 0.40 0.22 -6.29
N LEU A 142 0.67 -1.08 -6.29
CA LEU A 142 2.00 -1.56 -5.92
C LEU A 142 3.08 -1.12 -6.90
N HIS A 143 2.83 -1.19 -8.19
CA HIS A 143 3.85 -0.87 -9.19
C HIS A 143 4.03 0.64 -9.38
N ALA A 144 2.94 1.39 -9.62
CA ALA A 144 3.02 2.80 -10.00
C ALA A 144 3.14 3.75 -8.78
N LEU A 145 2.47 3.45 -7.67
CA LEU A 145 2.46 4.34 -6.50
C LEU A 145 3.51 3.97 -5.45
N TYR A 146 3.80 2.68 -5.30
CA TYR A 146 4.78 2.19 -4.32
C TYR A 146 6.12 1.79 -4.93
N GLY A 147 6.26 1.80 -6.26
CA GLY A 147 7.52 1.61 -6.96
C GLY A 147 8.06 0.18 -7.00
N TYR A 148 7.22 -0.82 -6.72
CA TYR A 148 7.63 -2.22 -6.81
C TYR A 148 7.75 -2.69 -8.26
N SER A 149 8.76 -3.52 -8.54
CA SER A 149 8.86 -4.21 -9.84
C SER A 149 7.65 -5.15 -10.07
N HIS A 150 7.43 -5.56 -11.31
CA HIS A 150 6.36 -6.53 -11.63
C HIS A 150 6.52 -7.84 -10.86
N ILE A 151 7.76 -8.30 -10.67
CA ILE A 151 8.08 -9.53 -9.93
C ILE A 151 7.73 -9.35 -8.44
N GLU A 152 8.11 -8.24 -7.84
CA GLU A 152 7.82 -7.96 -6.42
C GLU A 152 6.33 -7.79 -6.18
N ALA A 153 5.64 -7.01 -7.03
CA ALA A 153 4.19 -6.82 -6.94
C ALA A 153 3.43 -8.15 -7.13
N ALA A 154 3.81 -8.96 -8.12
CA ALA A 154 3.24 -10.28 -8.35
C ALA A 154 3.43 -11.21 -7.14
N HIS A 155 4.63 -11.22 -6.55
CA HIS A 155 4.92 -11.99 -5.35
C HIS A 155 4.07 -11.53 -4.15
N MET A 156 3.93 -10.21 -3.94
CA MET A 156 3.08 -9.67 -2.88
C MET A 156 1.61 -10.05 -3.05
N LEU A 157 1.11 -10.03 -4.29
CA LEU A 157 -0.28 -10.34 -4.62
C LEU A 157 -0.56 -11.86 -4.71
N GLY A 158 0.47 -12.69 -4.70
CA GLY A 158 0.34 -14.14 -4.86
C GLY A 158 -0.14 -14.56 -6.26
N ILE A 159 0.24 -13.83 -7.32
CA ILE A 159 -0.10 -14.08 -8.72
C ILE A 159 1.15 -14.25 -9.57
N ALA A 160 0.99 -14.77 -10.79
CA ALA A 160 2.10 -14.86 -11.74
C ALA A 160 2.52 -13.47 -12.25
N GLU A 161 3.80 -13.28 -12.58
CA GLU A 161 4.33 -12.02 -13.12
C GLU A 161 3.57 -11.59 -14.40
N GLY A 162 3.29 -12.53 -15.30
CA GLY A 162 2.51 -12.27 -16.52
C GLY A 162 1.10 -11.75 -16.20
N THR A 163 0.44 -12.29 -15.18
CA THR A 163 -0.85 -11.81 -14.70
C THR A 163 -0.74 -10.39 -14.15
N CYS A 164 0.30 -10.10 -13.36
CA CYS A 164 0.54 -8.74 -12.83
C CYS A 164 0.72 -7.72 -13.98
N LYS A 165 1.51 -8.07 -15.00
CA LYS A 165 1.70 -7.22 -16.19
C LYS A 165 0.39 -6.99 -16.94
N ALA A 166 -0.42 -8.02 -17.14
CA ALA A 166 -1.72 -7.93 -17.80
C ALA A 166 -2.69 -7.03 -17.01
N GLN A 167 -2.76 -7.19 -15.69
CA GLN A 167 -3.58 -6.36 -14.80
C GLN A 167 -3.13 -4.89 -14.84
N LEU A 168 -1.83 -4.63 -14.83
CA LEU A 168 -1.29 -3.27 -14.93
C LEU A 168 -1.61 -2.63 -16.28
N HIS A 169 -1.50 -3.40 -17.38
CA HIS A 169 -1.90 -2.93 -18.71
C HIS A 169 -3.39 -2.56 -18.75
N ARG A 170 -4.24 -3.42 -18.21
CA ARG A 170 -5.68 -3.18 -18.08
C ARG A 170 -5.97 -1.92 -17.26
N ALA A 171 -5.31 -1.75 -16.11
CA ALA A 171 -5.47 -0.56 -15.28
C ALA A 171 -5.15 0.73 -16.03
N ARG A 172 -4.01 0.75 -16.72
CA ARG A 172 -3.58 1.92 -17.51
C ARG A 172 -4.54 2.25 -18.65
N LYS A 173 -5.09 1.24 -19.32
CA LYS A 173 -6.11 1.43 -20.36
C LYS A 173 -7.36 2.07 -19.77
N LEU A 174 -7.93 1.50 -18.72
CA LEU A 174 -9.13 2.00 -18.07
C LEU A 174 -8.96 3.43 -17.54
N LEU A 175 -7.80 3.76 -16.96
CA LEU A 175 -7.51 5.12 -16.50
C LEU A 175 -7.43 6.12 -17.65
N ARG A 176 -6.77 5.78 -18.75
CA ARG A 176 -6.73 6.65 -19.94
C ARG A 176 -8.12 6.93 -20.49
N ASP A 177 -8.92 5.88 -20.64
CA ASP A 177 -10.28 5.98 -21.15
C ASP A 177 -11.15 6.89 -20.26
N ARG A 178 -10.95 6.81 -18.92
CA ARG A 178 -11.71 7.59 -17.96
C ARG A 178 -11.23 9.05 -17.83
N LEU A 179 -9.93 9.28 -17.86
CA LEU A 179 -9.34 10.63 -17.69
C LEU A 179 -9.26 11.41 -19.01
N GLY A 180 -9.70 10.82 -20.14
CA GLY A 180 -9.67 11.48 -21.44
C GLY A 180 -8.26 11.83 -21.94
N VAL A 181 -7.22 11.14 -21.45
CA VAL A 181 -5.83 11.39 -21.86
C VAL A 181 -5.58 10.71 -23.19
N GLU A 182 -5.67 11.46 -24.28
CA GLU A 182 -5.18 11.00 -25.58
C GLU A 182 -3.65 10.94 -25.56
N VAL A 183 -3.10 9.76 -25.81
CA VAL A 183 -1.66 9.60 -26.02
C VAL A 183 -1.40 9.94 -27.48
N ASN A 184 -0.79 11.09 -27.69
CA ASN A 184 -0.23 11.48 -28.98
C ASN A 184 1.03 10.69 -29.28
#